data_bd8e98ca5514bef8d3e04df3199e3320
#
_entry.id   bd8e98ca5514bef8d3e04df3199e3320
#
_cell.length_a   1.000
_cell.length_b   1.000
_cell.length_c   1.000
_cell.angle_alpha   90.00
_cell.angle_beta   90.00
_cell.angle_gamma   90.00
#
_symmetry.space_group_name_H-M   'P 1'
#
loop_
_entity.id
_entity.type
_entity.pdbx_description
1 polymer ?
#
loop_
_entity_poly.entity_id
_entity_poly.type
_entity_poly.pdbx_seq_one_letter_code
_entity_poly.pdbx_strand_id
1 'polypeptide(L)'
;VRLGQILTLYPLPGQKYDLNHMDLINASWSYPEADYKMREDIDMYHRRYQEGMLYFLGHDERVPEELRKDVLRYGLAKDEYEDNGNWPYQLYIREGRRMRGEYVMRQQDAWENPFKDDAVAVGSYFLDCHIVSSIVNKHGLHLDEGVFDYTPYRPYEIPYRIITPKRLECSNLLVTVCVSASHVIYASLRMEPVYMMLGQAAAVAAEIAVAGGCAVQDIDVSRLQDVLFAQGQKLHFSHPRNMFLTAEQFDGIIIDDSEIGLDDGMWGHSTSQGPFMKYDYRFASASPRGDKRAEFSPSIERKGRYEVQIMYSPSGNRTTNADVAVYDSKGCRRFSVDMTEAPEIDGLWHSLGVFSFDLKGPHKVVVTNKGEKGIVVVDAVRFIKK
;
A
#
# COMPACT_ATOMS: atom_id res chain seq x y z
N VAL A 1 -30.24 -9.18 9.84
CA VAL A 1 -29.26 -8.40 9.03
C VAL A 1 -29.49 -6.93 9.32
N ARG A 2 -28.43 -6.15 9.51
CA ARG A 2 -28.47 -4.70 9.76
C ARG A 2 -27.81 -3.96 8.60
N LEU A 3 -28.10 -2.66 8.46
CA LEU A 3 -27.55 -1.81 7.39
C LEU A 3 -26.02 -1.88 7.35
N GLY A 4 -25.35 -1.76 8.49
CA GLY A 4 -23.88 -1.84 8.58
C GLY A 4 -23.27 -3.20 8.22
N GLN A 5 -24.08 -4.22 7.93
CA GLN A 5 -23.63 -5.52 7.39
C GLN A 5 -23.74 -5.60 5.86
N ILE A 6 -24.41 -4.62 5.24
CA ILE A 6 -24.58 -4.50 3.78
C ILE A 6 -23.77 -3.34 3.25
N LEU A 7 -23.87 -2.20 3.93
CA LEU A 7 -23.14 -0.97 3.64
C LEU A 7 -22.26 -0.64 4.83
N THR A 8 -21.03 -0.23 4.60
CA THR A 8 -20.14 0.15 5.70
C THR A 8 -20.54 1.50 6.27
N LEU A 9 -20.76 1.54 7.59
CA LEU A 9 -21.10 2.72 8.36
C LEU A 9 -19.92 3.10 9.25
N TYR A 10 -19.28 4.22 8.96
CA TYR A 10 -18.20 4.77 9.80
C TYR A 10 -18.77 5.87 10.70
N PRO A 11 -18.69 5.74 12.04
CA PRO A 11 -19.15 6.78 12.93
C PRO A 11 -18.29 8.03 12.84
N LEU A 12 -18.94 9.18 12.73
CA LEU A 12 -18.33 10.50 12.69
C LEU A 12 -18.74 11.32 13.93
N PRO A 13 -18.03 12.40 14.28
CA PRO A 13 -18.44 13.32 15.31
C PRO A 13 -19.86 13.88 15.06
N GLY A 14 -20.59 14.22 16.13
CA GLY A 14 -21.94 14.77 16.01
C GLY A 14 -23.03 13.74 15.74
N GLN A 15 -22.82 12.47 16.08
CA GLN A 15 -23.77 11.36 15.86
C GLN A 15 -24.11 11.12 14.38
N LYS A 16 -23.17 11.40 13.52
CA LYS A 16 -23.25 11.17 12.07
C LYS A 16 -22.54 9.90 11.68
N TYR A 17 -22.79 9.46 10.45
CA TYR A 17 -22.12 8.32 9.84
C TYR A 17 -21.72 8.66 8.41
N ASP A 18 -20.50 8.28 8.04
CA ASP A 18 -20.13 8.12 6.66
C ASP A 18 -20.64 6.77 6.15
N LEU A 19 -21.33 6.80 5.01
CA LEU A 19 -21.93 5.62 4.40
C LEU A 19 -21.18 5.27 3.12
N ASN A 20 -20.51 4.12 3.12
CA ASN A 20 -19.69 3.64 2.02
C ASN A 20 -20.35 2.46 1.27
N HIS A 21 -19.82 2.11 0.08
CA HIS A 21 -20.30 1.04 -0.79
C HIS A 21 -21.67 1.28 -1.45
N MET A 22 -21.90 2.54 -1.84
CA MET A 22 -23.08 2.93 -2.63
C MET A 22 -22.69 3.39 -4.05
N ASP A 23 -21.60 2.85 -4.58
CA ASP A 23 -21.11 3.21 -5.90
C ASP A 23 -22.10 2.79 -7.00
N LEU A 24 -22.36 3.69 -7.94
CA LEU A 24 -23.05 3.36 -9.17
C LEU A 24 -21.99 3.01 -10.24
N ILE A 25 -21.68 1.72 -10.33
CA ILE A 25 -20.63 1.19 -11.20
C ILE A 25 -21.00 1.48 -12.68
N ASN A 26 -20.00 1.72 -13.52
CA ASN A 26 -20.12 2.07 -14.95
C ASN A 26 -20.73 3.45 -15.27
N ALA A 27 -21.08 4.28 -14.31
CA ALA A 27 -21.89 5.49 -14.56
C ALA A 27 -21.08 6.79 -14.68
N SER A 28 -19.79 6.79 -14.35
CA SER A 28 -18.97 8.02 -14.32
C SER A 28 -17.87 8.12 -15.39
N TRP A 29 -17.78 7.18 -16.32
CA TRP A 29 -16.69 7.13 -17.31
C TRP A 29 -16.58 8.35 -18.20
N SER A 30 -17.71 8.91 -18.63
CA SER A 30 -17.74 10.11 -19.46
C SER A 30 -17.57 11.41 -18.69
N TYR A 31 -17.61 11.40 -17.34
CA TYR A 31 -17.57 12.60 -16.52
C TYR A 31 -16.35 13.51 -16.79
N PRO A 32 -15.11 13.00 -16.96
CA PRO A 32 -13.94 13.85 -17.18
C PRO A 32 -14.03 14.68 -18.48
N GLU A 33 -14.60 14.11 -19.54
CA GLU A 33 -14.72 14.77 -20.86
C GLU A 33 -16.09 15.41 -21.09
N ALA A 34 -17.03 15.23 -20.17
CA ALA A 34 -18.39 15.77 -20.27
C ALA A 34 -18.42 17.30 -20.14
N ASP A 35 -19.33 17.93 -20.84
CA ASP A 35 -19.71 19.31 -20.58
C ASP A 35 -20.49 19.46 -19.26
N TYR A 36 -20.77 20.68 -18.84
CA TYR A 36 -21.45 20.93 -17.57
C TYR A 36 -22.83 20.28 -17.47
N LYS A 37 -23.58 20.30 -18.58
CA LYS A 37 -24.93 19.70 -18.63
C LYS A 37 -24.86 18.18 -18.42
N MET A 38 -23.96 17.52 -19.11
CA MET A 38 -23.78 16.06 -18.95
C MET A 38 -23.25 15.69 -17.56
N ARG A 39 -22.37 16.51 -16.95
CA ARG A 39 -21.92 16.29 -15.57
C ARG A 39 -23.06 16.41 -14.58
N GLU A 40 -23.94 17.38 -14.75
CA GLU A 40 -25.14 17.53 -13.94
C GLU A 40 -26.09 16.32 -14.08
N ASP A 41 -26.26 15.82 -15.30
CA ASP A 41 -27.07 14.64 -15.55
C ASP A 41 -26.46 13.37 -14.91
N ILE A 42 -25.12 13.22 -14.94
CA ILE A 42 -24.39 12.14 -14.26
C ILE A 42 -24.55 12.24 -12.74
N ASP A 43 -24.37 13.45 -12.16
CA ASP A 43 -24.54 13.68 -10.73
C ASP A 43 -25.96 13.33 -10.28
N MET A 44 -26.97 13.81 -11.00
CA MET A 44 -28.36 13.50 -10.71
C MET A 44 -28.67 11.99 -10.86
N TYR A 45 -28.00 11.29 -11.78
CA TYR A 45 -28.17 9.85 -11.96
C TYR A 45 -27.61 9.06 -10.76
N HIS A 46 -26.42 9.41 -10.26
CA HIS A 46 -25.84 8.85 -9.04
C HIS A 46 -26.72 9.13 -7.82
N ARG A 47 -27.17 10.37 -7.66
CA ARG A 47 -28.04 10.76 -6.55
C ARG A 47 -29.32 9.92 -6.53
N ARG A 48 -30.02 9.83 -7.66
CA ARG A 48 -31.25 9.02 -7.77
C ARG A 48 -31.03 7.54 -7.47
N TYR A 49 -29.88 7.00 -7.87
CA TYR A 49 -29.52 5.63 -7.55
C TYR A 49 -29.34 5.42 -6.04
N GLN A 50 -28.59 6.30 -5.40
CA GLN A 50 -28.30 6.19 -3.96
C GLN A 50 -29.56 6.42 -3.11
N GLU A 51 -30.33 7.45 -3.43
CA GLU A 51 -31.64 7.71 -2.77
C GLU A 51 -32.60 6.52 -3.00
N GLY A 52 -32.66 5.99 -4.23
CA GLY A 52 -33.51 4.86 -4.59
C GLY A 52 -33.10 3.57 -3.88
N MET A 53 -31.80 3.32 -3.71
CA MET A 53 -31.30 2.15 -2.98
C MET A 53 -31.68 2.23 -1.49
N LEU A 54 -31.49 3.36 -0.84
CA LEU A 54 -31.88 3.55 0.56
C LEU A 54 -33.41 3.46 0.73
N TYR A 55 -34.16 4.04 -0.21
CA TYR A 55 -35.61 3.92 -0.20
C TYR A 55 -36.07 2.47 -0.33
N PHE A 56 -35.50 1.73 -1.30
CA PHE A 56 -35.79 0.30 -1.48
C PHE A 56 -35.49 -0.50 -0.21
N LEU A 57 -34.30 -0.33 0.36
CA LEU A 57 -33.89 -1.04 1.57
C LEU A 57 -34.79 -0.73 2.79
N GLY A 58 -35.35 0.47 2.85
CA GLY A 58 -36.25 0.86 3.95
C GLY A 58 -37.71 0.52 3.76
N HIS A 59 -38.23 0.34 2.53
CA HIS A 59 -39.65 0.30 2.26
C HIS A 59 -40.14 -0.94 1.49
N ASP A 60 -39.29 -1.59 0.70
CA ASP A 60 -39.74 -2.71 -0.14
C ASP A 60 -39.99 -3.96 0.69
N GLU A 61 -41.15 -4.63 0.48
CA GLU A 61 -41.57 -5.81 1.22
C GLU A 61 -40.65 -7.03 1.01
N ARG A 62 -39.88 -7.07 -0.08
CA ARG A 62 -38.89 -8.12 -0.34
C ARG A 62 -37.68 -8.02 0.59
N VAL A 63 -37.46 -6.85 1.19
CA VAL A 63 -36.39 -6.62 2.17
C VAL A 63 -36.86 -7.11 3.54
N PRO A 64 -36.07 -7.90 4.29
CA PRO A 64 -36.43 -8.36 5.62
C PRO A 64 -36.84 -7.22 6.56
N GLU A 65 -37.91 -7.40 7.31
CA GLU A 65 -38.49 -6.36 8.16
C GLU A 65 -37.49 -5.73 9.13
N GLU A 66 -36.61 -6.54 9.74
CA GLU A 66 -35.59 -6.07 10.67
C GLU A 66 -34.58 -5.12 9.99
N LEU A 67 -34.24 -5.40 8.75
CA LEU A 67 -33.36 -4.49 7.95
C LEU A 67 -34.11 -3.23 7.59
N ARG A 68 -35.35 -3.28 7.16
CA ARG A 68 -36.15 -2.08 6.86
C ARG A 68 -36.23 -1.16 8.07
N LYS A 69 -36.52 -1.71 9.25
CA LYS A 69 -36.58 -0.95 10.51
C LYS A 69 -35.25 -0.32 10.86
N ASP A 70 -34.15 -1.02 10.62
CA ASP A 70 -32.80 -0.50 10.88
C ASP A 70 -32.43 0.65 9.93
N VAL A 71 -32.71 0.50 8.63
CA VAL A 71 -32.47 1.54 7.61
C VAL A 71 -33.25 2.82 7.91
N LEU A 72 -34.52 2.69 8.32
CA LEU A 72 -35.39 3.83 8.63
C LEU A 72 -34.97 4.63 9.90
N ARG A 73 -33.95 4.19 10.61
CA ARG A 73 -33.35 4.94 11.73
C ARG A 73 -32.40 6.03 11.24
N TYR A 74 -31.94 5.95 9.99
CA TYR A 74 -31.00 6.88 9.40
C TYR A 74 -31.67 7.82 8.43
N GLY A 75 -31.09 9.00 8.28
CA GLY A 75 -31.53 10.03 7.34
C GLY A 75 -30.37 10.94 7.00
N LEU A 76 -30.62 11.88 6.11
CA LEU A 76 -29.63 12.93 5.80
C LEU A 76 -29.36 13.79 7.03
N ALA A 77 -28.12 14.26 7.17
CA ALA A 77 -27.70 15.12 8.28
C ALA A 77 -28.41 16.49 8.21
N LYS A 78 -29.23 16.81 9.22
CA LYS A 78 -30.11 17.99 9.22
C LYS A 78 -29.38 19.34 9.22
N ASP A 79 -28.15 19.32 9.70
CA ASP A 79 -27.28 20.49 9.89
C ASP A 79 -26.18 20.59 8.82
N GLU A 80 -26.30 19.82 7.74
CA GLU A 80 -25.39 19.89 6.60
C GLU A 80 -26.16 20.12 5.30
N TYR A 81 -25.61 20.94 4.40
CA TYR A 81 -26.18 21.24 3.08
C TYR A 81 -27.67 21.65 3.14
N GLU A 82 -28.05 22.45 4.14
CA GLU A 82 -29.46 22.83 4.42
C GLU A 82 -30.14 23.49 3.21
N ASP A 83 -29.39 24.28 2.45
CA ASP A 83 -29.82 24.98 1.22
C ASP A 83 -29.89 24.06 -0.01
N ASN A 84 -29.42 22.80 0.10
CA ASN A 84 -29.44 21.79 -0.97
C ASN A 84 -30.25 20.52 -0.57
N GLY A 85 -31.21 20.65 0.35
CA GLY A 85 -32.00 19.51 0.83
C GLY A 85 -31.18 18.49 1.59
N ASN A 86 -30.15 18.94 2.30
CA ASN A 86 -29.22 18.11 3.08
C ASN A 86 -28.42 17.11 2.24
N TRP A 87 -28.28 17.37 0.94
CA TRP A 87 -27.49 16.56 0.01
C TRP A 87 -26.17 17.26 -0.32
N PRO A 88 -25.01 16.54 -0.44
CA PRO A 88 -23.73 17.14 -0.85
C PRO A 88 -23.83 17.91 -2.18
N TYR A 89 -23.11 19.02 -2.29
CA TYR A 89 -23.16 19.88 -3.49
C TYR A 89 -22.56 19.27 -4.73
N GLN A 90 -21.68 18.28 -4.57
CA GLN A 90 -21.01 17.66 -5.71
C GLN A 90 -20.88 16.15 -5.56
N LEU A 91 -20.91 15.48 -6.68
CA LEU A 91 -20.59 14.07 -6.76
C LEU A 91 -19.10 13.83 -6.44
N TYR A 92 -18.81 12.84 -5.62
CA TYR A 92 -17.44 12.42 -5.33
C TYR A 92 -16.86 11.67 -6.53
N ILE A 93 -16.07 12.38 -7.32
CA ILE A 93 -15.28 11.77 -8.42
C ILE A 93 -13.86 11.60 -7.91
N ARG A 94 -13.48 10.38 -7.59
CA ARG A 94 -12.16 10.02 -7.02
C ARG A 94 -11.00 10.53 -7.82
N GLU A 95 -11.05 10.32 -9.13
CA GLU A 95 -10.11 10.84 -10.08
C GLU A 95 -10.80 11.07 -11.44
N GLY A 96 -10.66 12.28 -11.93
CA GLY A 96 -11.08 12.65 -13.27
C GLY A 96 -9.88 12.71 -14.19
N ARG A 97 -9.18 13.82 -14.17
CA ARG A 97 -7.99 14.10 -14.97
C ARG A 97 -6.76 14.20 -14.09
N ARG A 98 -5.61 13.77 -14.61
CA ARG A 98 -4.30 13.97 -14.00
C ARG A 98 -3.40 14.68 -15.00
N MET A 99 -2.56 15.57 -14.47
CA MET A 99 -1.52 16.23 -15.29
C MET A 99 -0.49 15.20 -15.78
N ARG A 100 0.07 15.44 -16.94
CA ARG A 100 1.24 14.73 -17.43
C ARG A 100 2.42 15.71 -17.46
N GLY A 101 3.10 15.84 -16.33
CA GLY A 101 4.32 16.61 -16.20
C GLY A 101 5.53 15.92 -16.81
N GLU A 102 6.70 16.46 -16.60
CA GLU A 102 7.96 15.83 -17.00
C GLU A 102 8.26 14.56 -16.20
N TYR A 103 7.81 14.51 -14.96
CA TYR A 103 7.88 13.35 -14.08
C TYR A 103 6.48 12.86 -13.77
N VAL A 104 6.23 11.57 -13.96
CA VAL A 104 4.98 10.91 -13.59
C VAL A 104 5.28 9.92 -12.47
N MET A 105 4.83 10.22 -11.26
CA MET A 105 4.99 9.33 -10.11
C MET A 105 4.25 8.02 -10.33
N ARG A 106 4.85 6.91 -9.96
CA ARG A 106 4.33 5.55 -10.14
C ARG A 106 4.37 4.76 -8.83
N GLN A 107 3.77 3.59 -8.83
CA GLN A 107 3.80 2.68 -7.69
C GLN A 107 5.23 2.39 -7.22
N GLN A 108 6.16 2.16 -8.13
CA GLN A 108 7.57 1.90 -7.82
C GLN A 108 8.22 3.01 -6.99
N ASP A 109 7.77 4.25 -7.16
CA ASP A 109 8.26 5.40 -6.38
C ASP A 109 7.91 5.31 -4.88
N ALA A 110 6.86 4.58 -4.54
CA ALA A 110 6.49 4.33 -3.14
C ALA A 110 7.10 3.02 -2.60
N TRP A 111 7.29 2.00 -3.45
CA TRP A 111 7.74 0.68 -3.03
C TRP A 111 9.26 0.53 -3.10
N GLU A 112 9.86 0.87 -4.25
CA GLU A 112 11.27 0.62 -4.54
C GLU A 112 12.15 1.83 -4.23
N ASN A 113 11.62 3.03 -4.47
CA ASN A 113 12.33 4.30 -4.25
C ASN A 113 11.48 5.31 -3.46
N PRO A 114 11.20 5.09 -2.18
CA PRO A 114 10.31 5.93 -1.38
C PRO A 114 10.93 7.26 -0.95
N PHE A 115 12.22 7.47 -1.11
CA PHE A 115 12.92 8.70 -0.77
C PHE A 115 13.13 9.56 -2.02
N LYS A 116 12.97 10.87 -1.87
CA LYS A 116 13.08 11.84 -2.96
C LYS A 116 13.91 13.04 -2.54
N ASP A 117 14.91 13.39 -3.36
CA ASP A 117 15.75 14.57 -3.09
C ASP A 117 14.94 15.87 -3.10
N ASP A 118 13.88 15.93 -3.89
CA ASP A 118 12.94 17.04 -4.01
C ASP A 118 11.62 16.83 -3.24
N ALA A 119 11.67 16.11 -2.11
CA ALA A 119 10.49 15.82 -1.30
C ALA A 119 9.82 17.09 -0.77
N VAL A 120 8.51 17.20 -0.92
CA VAL A 120 7.69 18.31 -0.40
C VAL A 120 6.52 17.85 0.45
N ALA A 121 6.23 16.56 0.48
CA ALA A 121 5.18 15.96 1.28
C ALA A 121 5.46 14.48 1.55
N VAL A 122 4.65 13.85 2.38
CA VAL A 122 4.69 12.41 2.70
C VAL A 122 3.31 11.80 2.50
N GLY A 123 3.26 10.66 1.81
CA GLY A 123 2.08 9.81 1.66
C GLY A 123 2.24 8.50 2.42
N SER A 124 1.13 7.94 2.90
CA SER A 124 1.13 6.64 3.61
C SER A 124 -0.19 5.88 3.49
N TYR A 125 -1.16 6.42 2.76
CA TYR A 125 -2.44 5.78 2.59
C TYR A 125 -2.32 4.54 1.70
N PHE A 126 -3.17 3.54 1.92
CA PHE A 126 -3.19 2.37 1.07
C PHE A 126 -3.72 2.71 -0.35
N LEU A 127 -3.38 1.87 -1.31
CA LEU A 127 -3.93 1.97 -2.65
C LEU A 127 -5.39 1.55 -2.60
N ASP A 128 -6.30 2.52 -2.62
CA ASP A 128 -7.73 2.29 -2.53
C ASP A 128 -8.39 2.65 -3.86
N CYS A 129 -8.76 1.63 -4.61
CA CYS A 129 -9.52 1.77 -5.84
C CYS A 129 -10.76 0.90 -5.80
N HIS A 130 -11.93 1.54 -5.90
CA HIS A 130 -13.20 0.86 -6.00
C HIS A 130 -13.42 0.27 -7.40
N ILE A 131 -14.44 -0.57 -7.52
CA ILE A 131 -14.83 -1.19 -8.79
C ILE A 131 -15.11 -0.10 -9.83
N VAL A 132 -14.36 -0.14 -10.92
CA VAL A 132 -14.52 0.80 -12.05
C VAL A 132 -15.57 0.29 -13.02
N SER A 133 -15.60 -1.02 -13.22
CA SER A 133 -16.48 -1.70 -14.17
C SER A 133 -16.93 -3.04 -13.64
N SER A 134 -18.20 -3.38 -13.90
CA SER A 134 -18.73 -4.73 -13.74
C SER A 134 -19.15 -5.26 -15.09
N ILE A 135 -18.62 -6.41 -15.49
CA ILE A 135 -18.87 -7.04 -16.77
C ILE A 135 -19.31 -8.49 -16.61
N VAL A 136 -20.00 -9.00 -17.62
CA VAL A 136 -20.26 -10.43 -17.73
C VAL A 136 -19.37 -11.00 -18.82
N ASN A 137 -18.50 -11.95 -18.47
CA ASN A 137 -17.59 -12.55 -19.41
C ASN A 137 -18.31 -13.51 -20.36
N LYS A 138 -17.59 -14.03 -21.37
CA LYS A 138 -18.13 -14.96 -22.38
C LYS A 138 -18.67 -16.29 -21.81
N HIS A 139 -18.41 -16.59 -20.55
CA HIS A 139 -18.90 -17.78 -19.84
C HIS A 139 -20.09 -17.49 -18.92
N GLY A 140 -20.62 -16.26 -18.95
CA GLY A 140 -21.74 -15.83 -18.11
C GLY A 140 -21.35 -15.52 -16.66
N LEU A 141 -20.04 -15.42 -16.35
CA LEU A 141 -19.56 -15.09 -15.00
C LEU A 141 -19.45 -13.57 -14.87
N HIS A 142 -19.93 -13.06 -13.74
CA HIS A 142 -19.74 -11.67 -13.33
C HIS A 142 -18.27 -11.46 -12.92
N LEU A 143 -17.67 -10.38 -13.41
CA LEU A 143 -16.32 -9.96 -13.09
C LEU A 143 -16.30 -8.47 -12.78
N ASP A 144 -15.63 -8.09 -11.71
CA ASP A 144 -15.34 -6.71 -11.39
C ASP A 144 -13.93 -6.34 -11.85
N GLU A 145 -13.82 -5.17 -12.48
CA GLU A 145 -12.56 -4.64 -13.01
C GLU A 145 -12.16 -3.36 -12.29
N GLY A 146 -10.84 -3.15 -12.19
CA GLY A 146 -10.24 -1.92 -11.67
C GLY A 146 -10.17 -1.83 -10.15
N VAL A 147 -10.70 -2.80 -9.42
CA VAL A 147 -10.56 -2.86 -7.98
C VAL A 147 -9.14 -3.29 -7.59
N PHE A 148 -8.54 -2.55 -6.71
CA PHE A 148 -7.31 -2.95 -6.00
C PHE A 148 -7.27 -2.27 -4.64
N ASP A 149 -6.81 -3.02 -3.66
CA ASP A 149 -6.62 -2.60 -2.28
C ASP A 149 -5.28 -3.17 -1.81
N TYR A 150 -4.29 -2.32 -1.68
CA TYR A 150 -2.95 -2.73 -1.29
C TYR A 150 -2.27 -1.67 -0.44
N THR A 151 -1.80 -2.04 0.73
CA THR A 151 -1.12 -1.12 1.63
C THR A 151 0.34 -0.97 1.24
N PRO A 152 0.86 0.27 1.05
CA PRO A 152 2.29 0.50 0.94
C PRO A 152 3.00 -0.04 2.18
N TYR A 153 4.13 -0.68 2.00
CA TYR A 153 4.91 -1.23 3.10
C TYR A 153 5.36 -0.17 4.11
N ARG A 154 5.41 1.07 3.67
CA ARG A 154 5.93 2.22 4.43
C ARG A 154 5.37 3.52 3.90
N PRO A 155 5.43 4.63 4.65
CA PRO A 155 5.29 5.96 4.10
C PRO A 155 6.30 6.20 2.97
N TYR A 156 5.98 7.08 2.06
CA TYR A 156 6.82 7.45 0.94
C TYR A 156 6.83 8.96 0.75
N GLU A 157 7.93 9.49 0.23
CA GLU A 157 8.10 10.90 -0.03
C GLU A 157 7.50 11.29 -1.38
N ILE A 158 6.90 12.46 -1.42
CA ILE A 158 6.21 13.00 -2.57
C ILE A 158 7.07 14.13 -3.14
N PRO A 159 7.58 13.99 -4.39
CA PRO A 159 8.50 14.96 -4.96
C PRO A 159 7.79 16.21 -5.47
N TYR A 160 8.47 17.35 -5.43
CA TYR A 160 8.01 18.64 -5.97
C TYR A 160 7.58 18.56 -7.44
N ARG A 161 8.36 17.86 -8.25
CA ARG A 161 8.12 17.77 -9.70
C ARG A 161 6.81 17.12 -10.12
N ILE A 162 6.04 16.52 -9.23
CA ILE A 162 4.70 16.02 -9.59
C ILE A 162 3.64 17.11 -9.66
N ILE A 163 3.90 18.29 -9.07
CA ILE A 163 2.99 19.44 -9.14
C ILE A 163 3.34 20.42 -10.26
N THR A 164 4.45 20.18 -11.00
CA THR A 164 4.89 21.03 -12.11
C THR A 164 4.51 20.40 -13.46
N PRO A 165 3.93 21.17 -14.40
CA PRO A 165 3.72 20.74 -15.77
C PRO A 165 5.06 20.62 -16.51
N LYS A 166 5.04 20.12 -17.73
CA LYS A 166 6.21 20.21 -18.61
C LYS A 166 6.53 21.67 -18.87
N ARG A 167 7.82 22.00 -18.75
CA ARG A 167 8.28 23.37 -18.91
C ARG A 167 7.88 24.01 -20.25
N LEU A 168 7.95 23.23 -21.33
CA LEU A 168 7.57 23.72 -22.68
C LEU A 168 6.08 23.97 -22.84
N GLU A 169 5.24 23.39 -21.97
CA GLU A 169 3.78 23.56 -22.00
C GLU A 169 3.33 24.72 -21.09
N CYS A 170 3.90 24.84 -19.88
CA CYS A 170 3.56 25.91 -18.95
C CYS A 170 4.66 26.13 -17.91
N SER A 171 5.14 27.36 -17.77
CA SER A 171 6.24 27.74 -16.87
C SER A 171 5.81 28.40 -15.55
N ASN A 172 4.53 28.69 -15.39
CA ASN A 172 3.98 29.47 -14.26
C ASN A 172 2.72 28.85 -13.64
N LEU A 173 2.59 27.53 -13.69
CA LEU A 173 1.46 26.79 -13.12
C LEU A 173 1.96 25.73 -12.13
N LEU A 174 1.27 25.58 -11.01
CA LEU A 174 1.43 24.49 -10.05
C LEU A 174 0.09 23.79 -9.84
N VAL A 175 0.09 22.47 -9.88
CA VAL A 175 -1.13 21.64 -9.85
C VAL A 175 -1.07 20.71 -8.63
N THR A 176 -1.91 20.97 -7.63
CA THR A 176 -1.82 20.34 -6.31
C THR A 176 -2.79 19.17 -6.10
N VAL A 177 -3.85 19.06 -6.90
CA VAL A 177 -4.85 18.00 -6.81
C VAL A 177 -4.71 17.02 -7.98
N CYS A 178 -4.80 17.51 -9.22
CA CYS A 178 -4.64 16.68 -10.42
C CYS A 178 -3.15 16.46 -10.75
N VAL A 179 -2.38 16.00 -9.79
CA VAL A 179 -0.92 15.86 -9.88
C VAL A 179 -0.47 14.90 -10.97
N SER A 180 0.81 15.00 -11.36
CA SER A 180 1.41 14.11 -12.34
C SER A 180 1.75 12.73 -11.72
N ALA A 181 0.78 11.83 -11.79
CA ALA A 181 0.88 10.49 -11.21
C ALA A 181 0.16 9.45 -12.07
N SER A 182 0.57 8.19 -11.98
CA SER A 182 -0.18 7.07 -12.54
C SER A 182 -1.46 6.82 -11.73
N HIS A 183 -2.45 6.17 -12.35
CA HIS A 183 -3.69 5.78 -11.69
C HIS A 183 -3.43 5.03 -10.37
N VAL A 184 -2.52 4.06 -10.38
CA VAL A 184 -2.25 3.21 -9.22
C VAL A 184 -1.75 4.01 -8.02
N ILE A 185 -0.67 4.80 -8.17
CA ILE A 185 -0.15 5.58 -7.02
C ILE A 185 -1.09 6.71 -6.62
N TYR A 186 -1.89 7.24 -7.55
CA TYR A 186 -2.86 8.28 -7.25
C TYR A 186 -3.92 7.78 -6.24
N ALA A 187 -4.27 6.51 -6.27
CA ALA A 187 -5.18 5.91 -5.29
C ALA A 187 -4.70 6.04 -3.83
N SER A 188 -3.40 6.28 -3.61
CA SER A 188 -2.80 6.63 -2.31
C SER A 188 -2.57 8.13 -2.12
N LEU A 189 -2.19 8.85 -3.18
CA LEU A 189 -1.86 10.28 -3.13
C LEU A 189 -3.09 11.18 -2.88
N ARG A 190 -4.27 10.76 -3.28
CA ARG A 190 -5.51 11.54 -3.34
C ARG A 190 -6.12 11.95 -1.99
N MET A 191 -5.39 11.78 -0.90
CA MET A 191 -5.88 12.15 0.43
C MET A 191 -5.79 13.67 0.65
N GLU A 192 -6.82 14.24 1.25
CA GLU A 192 -6.91 15.68 1.54
C GLU A 192 -5.70 16.21 2.32
N PRO A 193 -5.15 15.53 3.35
CA PRO A 193 -3.93 15.99 4.01
C PRO A 193 -2.72 16.09 3.06
N VAL A 194 -2.62 15.21 2.07
CA VAL A 194 -1.58 15.30 1.03
C VAL A 194 -1.81 16.54 0.16
N TYR A 195 -3.05 16.80 -0.25
CA TYR A 195 -3.37 18.01 -1.02
C TYR A 195 -3.09 19.30 -0.24
N MET A 196 -3.32 19.31 1.08
CA MET A 196 -2.97 20.44 1.94
C MET A 196 -1.45 20.67 1.97
N MET A 197 -0.65 19.63 2.12
CA MET A 197 0.80 19.72 2.06
C MET A 197 1.29 20.19 0.68
N LEU A 198 0.73 19.68 -0.40
CA LEU A 198 1.07 20.11 -1.75
C LEU A 198 0.62 21.55 -2.03
N GLY A 199 -0.50 21.97 -1.47
CA GLY A 199 -0.98 23.37 -1.53
C GLY A 199 -0.02 24.35 -0.85
N GLN A 200 0.47 24.01 0.33
CA GLN A 200 1.49 24.80 1.04
C GLN A 200 2.80 24.84 0.24
N ALA A 201 3.26 23.70 -0.26
CA ALA A 201 4.47 23.63 -1.10
C ALA A 201 4.33 24.48 -2.36
N ALA A 202 3.18 24.42 -3.03
CA ALA A 202 2.91 25.22 -4.22
C ALA A 202 2.91 26.73 -3.94
N ALA A 203 2.34 27.17 -2.81
CA ALA A 203 2.33 28.58 -2.42
C ALA A 203 3.74 29.12 -2.19
N VAL A 204 4.57 28.40 -1.42
CA VAL A 204 5.97 28.79 -1.17
C VAL A 204 6.81 28.74 -2.46
N ALA A 205 6.61 27.71 -3.29
CA ALA A 205 7.29 27.59 -4.57
C ALA A 205 6.94 28.74 -5.53
N ALA A 206 5.67 29.13 -5.57
CA ALA A 206 5.23 30.29 -6.36
C ALA A 206 5.86 31.59 -5.89
N GLU A 207 5.98 31.83 -4.58
CA GLU A 207 6.70 32.98 -4.03
C GLU A 207 8.17 32.99 -4.45
N ILE A 208 8.85 31.83 -4.31
CA ILE A 208 10.26 31.72 -4.72
C ILE A 208 10.41 32.00 -6.22
N ALA A 209 9.54 31.45 -7.07
CA ALA A 209 9.57 31.67 -8.52
C ALA A 209 9.37 33.14 -8.90
N VAL A 210 8.38 33.79 -8.29
CA VAL A 210 8.10 35.23 -8.53
C VAL A 210 9.25 36.09 -8.05
N ALA A 211 9.77 35.86 -6.85
CA ALA A 211 10.91 36.61 -6.31
C ALA A 211 12.20 36.42 -7.13
N GLY A 212 12.40 35.20 -7.66
CA GLY A 212 13.54 34.87 -8.52
C GLY A 212 13.39 35.23 -9.99
N GLY A 213 12.16 35.61 -10.41
CA GLY A 213 11.86 35.88 -11.84
C GLY A 213 12.08 34.64 -12.72
N CYS A 214 11.85 33.43 -12.21
CA CYS A 214 12.11 32.18 -12.89
C CYS A 214 10.84 31.34 -13.07
N ALA A 215 10.93 30.30 -13.91
CA ALA A 215 9.83 29.34 -14.05
C ALA A 215 9.71 28.48 -12.77
N VAL A 216 8.53 27.95 -12.52
CA VAL A 216 8.27 27.07 -11.36
C VAL A 216 9.13 25.78 -11.39
N GLN A 217 9.60 25.36 -12.56
CA GLN A 217 10.50 24.23 -12.73
C GLN A 217 11.97 24.53 -12.39
N ASP A 218 12.34 25.82 -12.30
CA ASP A 218 13.73 26.27 -12.12
C ASP A 218 13.99 26.84 -10.72
N ILE A 219 13.05 26.74 -9.80
CA ILE A 219 13.24 27.23 -8.45
C ILE A 219 14.32 26.43 -7.71
N ASP A 220 14.92 27.05 -6.73
CA ASP A 220 15.79 26.36 -5.77
C ASP A 220 14.91 25.49 -4.82
N VAL A 221 14.87 24.20 -5.10
CA VAL A 221 14.07 23.24 -4.30
C VAL A 221 14.63 23.10 -2.89
N SER A 222 15.94 23.25 -2.68
CA SER A 222 16.50 23.19 -1.31
C SER A 222 15.98 24.35 -0.47
N ARG A 223 15.91 25.55 -1.05
CA ARG A 223 15.28 26.70 -0.40
C ARG A 223 13.79 26.47 -0.10
N LEU A 224 13.05 25.85 -1.03
CA LEU A 224 11.67 25.45 -0.81
C LEU A 224 11.55 24.53 0.39
N GLN A 225 12.37 23.48 0.44
CA GLN A 225 12.40 22.51 1.55
C GLN A 225 12.72 23.17 2.89
N ASP A 226 13.69 24.08 2.94
CA ASP A 226 14.06 24.82 4.16
C ASP A 226 12.89 25.63 4.70
N VAL A 227 12.17 26.34 3.84
CA VAL A 227 11.00 27.13 4.22
C VAL A 227 9.88 26.24 4.73
N LEU A 228 9.55 25.18 4.01
CA LEU A 228 8.51 24.21 4.40
C LEU A 228 8.83 23.56 5.75
N PHE A 229 10.09 23.15 5.94
CA PHE A 229 10.55 22.57 7.20
C PHE A 229 10.44 23.56 8.36
N ALA A 230 10.85 24.81 8.16
CA ALA A 230 10.71 25.87 9.15
C ALA A 230 9.23 26.17 9.50
N GLN A 231 8.32 25.97 8.57
CA GLN A 231 6.87 26.06 8.78
C GLN A 231 6.26 24.80 9.42
N GLY A 232 7.05 23.78 9.72
CA GLY A 232 6.61 22.55 10.39
C GLY A 232 6.04 21.47 9.46
N GLN A 233 6.13 21.65 8.12
CA GLN A 233 5.68 20.64 7.18
C GLN A 233 6.60 19.39 7.22
N LYS A 234 5.98 18.21 7.17
CA LYS A 234 6.70 16.93 7.09
C LYS A 234 7.11 16.67 5.65
N LEU A 235 8.41 16.73 5.38
CA LEU A 235 9.00 16.43 4.07
C LEU A 235 9.51 15.00 4.02
N HIS A 236 10.02 14.52 5.14
CA HIS A 236 10.62 13.21 5.29
C HIS A 236 9.91 12.43 6.37
N PHE A 237 9.81 11.14 6.20
CA PHE A 237 9.36 10.26 7.25
C PHE A 237 10.56 9.67 7.99
N SER A 238 10.51 9.71 9.33
CA SER A 238 11.47 8.99 10.15
C SER A 238 11.01 7.54 10.23
N HIS A 239 11.65 6.66 9.46
CA HIS A 239 11.68 5.27 9.88
C HIS A 239 12.73 5.12 10.98
N PRO A 240 12.47 4.31 11.98
CA PRO A 240 13.59 3.67 12.67
C PRO A 240 14.44 3.06 11.53
N ARG A 241 15.67 3.55 11.35
CA ARG A 241 16.60 3.08 10.29
C ARG A 241 16.78 1.55 10.29
N ASN A 242 16.24 0.87 11.27
CA ASN A 242 16.34 -0.55 11.55
C ASN A 242 15.13 -1.39 11.09
N MET A 243 14.10 -0.82 10.47
CA MET A 243 12.95 -1.63 10.03
C MET A 243 13.07 -2.18 8.62
N PHE A 244 13.81 -1.49 7.75
CA PHE A 244 14.05 -1.91 6.37
C PHE A 244 15.54 -2.10 6.17
N LEU A 245 15.91 -3.32 5.86
CA LEU A 245 17.28 -3.69 5.63
C LEU A 245 17.46 -3.97 4.13
N THR A 246 18.66 -3.70 3.63
CA THR A 246 19.02 -4.04 2.25
C THR A 246 20.20 -5.01 2.24
N ALA A 247 20.29 -5.83 1.20
CA ALA A 247 21.34 -6.85 1.10
C ALA A 247 22.76 -6.23 1.13
N GLU A 248 22.90 -5.01 0.61
CA GLU A 248 24.19 -4.28 0.54
C GLU A 248 24.73 -3.87 1.93
N GLN A 249 23.88 -3.90 2.97
CA GLN A 249 24.29 -3.62 4.34
C GLN A 249 25.05 -4.77 5.00
N PHE A 250 25.07 -5.94 4.37
CA PHE A 250 25.60 -7.17 4.95
C PHE A 250 26.54 -7.89 4.00
N ASP A 251 27.56 -8.55 4.56
CA ASP A 251 28.45 -9.42 3.82
C ASP A 251 27.76 -10.77 3.51
N GLY A 252 28.17 -11.41 2.43
CA GLY A 252 27.71 -12.74 2.05
C GLY A 252 26.67 -12.74 0.93
N ILE A 253 26.14 -13.92 0.65
CA ILE A 253 25.05 -14.11 -0.30
C ILE A 253 23.74 -14.01 0.50
N ILE A 254 22.90 -13.06 0.17
CA ILE A 254 21.61 -12.88 0.82
C ILE A 254 20.52 -13.15 -0.22
N ILE A 255 19.53 -13.90 0.18
CA ILE A 255 18.34 -14.20 -0.62
C ILE A 255 17.14 -13.77 0.21
N ASP A 256 16.40 -12.85 -0.31
CA ASP A 256 15.19 -12.29 0.26
C ASP A 256 13.95 -13.13 -0.12
N ASP A 257 12.91 -13.10 0.68
CA ASP A 257 11.68 -13.85 0.42
C ASP A 257 10.95 -13.39 -0.87
N SER A 258 11.22 -12.20 -1.37
CA SER A 258 10.73 -11.71 -2.67
C SER A 258 11.44 -12.34 -3.87
N GLU A 259 12.59 -13.00 -3.66
CA GLU A 259 13.41 -13.61 -4.71
C GLU A 259 13.16 -15.12 -4.87
N ILE A 260 12.35 -15.72 -3.99
CA ILE A 260 12.07 -17.14 -3.99
C ILE A 260 10.73 -17.45 -4.67
N GLY A 261 10.67 -18.58 -5.38
CA GLY A 261 9.41 -19.17 -5.84
C GLY A 261 8.62 -19.68 -4.64
N LEU A 262 7.50 -19.03 -4.33
CA LEU A 262 6.53 -19.53 -3.37
C LEU A 262 5.40 -20.22 -4.14
N ASP A 263 4.82 -21.25 -3.54
CA ASP A 263 3.54 -21.79 -4.04
C ASP A 263 2.50 -20.67 -3.94
N ASP A 264 2.04 -20.17 -5.08
CA ASP A 264 1.19 -19.01 -5.21
C ASP A 264 -0.01 -19.06 -4.26
N GLY A 265 -0.15 -18.00 -3.45
CA GLY A 265 -1.31 -17.76 -2.59
C GLY A 265 -1.30 -18.45 -1.22
N MET A 266 -0.24 -19.15 -0.84
CA MET A 266 -0.19 -19.90 0.43
C MET A 266 0.46 -19.14 1.60
N TRP A 267 1.31 -18.14 1.35
CA TRP A 267 1.95 -17.29 2.35
C TRP A 267 1.37 -15.89 2.34
N GLY A 268 1.04 -15.38 3.51
CA GLY A 268 0.67 -13.97 3.68
C GLY A 268 1.88 -13.05 3.67
N HIS A 269 1.67 -11.76 3.45
CA HIS A 269 2.67 -10.70 3.53
C HIS A 269 2.41 -9.82 4.73
N SER A 270 3.43 -9.32 5.40
CA SER A 270 3.26 -8.38 6.51
C SER A 270 4.47 -7.47 6.71
N THR A 271 4.19 -6.27 7.16
CA THR A 271 5.14 -5.26 7.61
C THR A 271 4.92 -4.87 9.07
N SER A 272 4.05 -5.60 9.78
CA SER A 272 3.58 -5.22 11.12
C SER A 272 4.64 -5.32 12.22
N GLN A 273 5.70 -6.10 11.98
CA GLN A 273 6.82 -6.29 12.90
C GLN A 273 8.13 -6.20 12.14
N GLY A 274 8.98 -5.25 12.51
CA GLY A 274 10.34 -5.14 11.98
C GLY A 274 11.38 -5.62 13.00
N PRO A 275 12.65 -5.69 12.58
CA PRO A 275 13.14 -5.36 11.24
C PRO A 275 12.88 -6.48 10.21
N PHE A 276 12.93 -6.14 8.93
CA PHE A 276 12.83 -7.11 7.81
C PHE A 276 13.66 -6.65 6.60
N MET A 277 13.95 -7.60 5.70
CA MET A 277 14.70 -7.34 4.48
C MET A 277 13.79 -6.76 3.39
N LYS A 278 14.27 -5.82 2.61
CA LYS A 278 13.59 -5.14 1.50
C LYS A 278 12.20 -4.58 1.86
N TYR A 279 11.13 -5.29 1.54
CA TYR A 279 9.78 -4.73 1.47
C TYR A 279 8.84 -5.22 2.57
N ASP A 280 8.91 -6.51 2.91
CA ASP A 280 8.03 -7.16 3.87
C ASP A 280 8.65 -8.49 4.32
N TYR A 281 7.91 -9.26 5.06
CA TYR A 281 8.20 -10.67 5.33
C TYR A 281 6.98 -11.54 5.05
N ARG A 282 7.20 -12.78 4.71
CA ARG A 282 6.14 -13.77 4.53
C ARG A 282 5.77 -14.42 5.85
N PHE A 283 4.50 -14.78 5.98
CA PHE A 283 4.03 -15.50 7.15
C PHE A 283 2.98 -16.56 6.82
N ALA A 284 2.91 -17.59 7.66
CA ALA A 284 1.87 -18.60 7.60
C ALA A 284 1.52 -19.10 9.00
N SER A 285 0.27 -19.44 9.24
CA SER A 285 -0.12 -20.14 10.46
C SER A 285 0.56 -21.49 10.52
N ALA A 286 1.07 -21.85 11.69
CA ALA A 286 1.64 -23.17 11.92
C ALA A 286 0.60 -24.27 11.66
N SER A 287 1.04 -25.38 11.05
CA SER A 287 0.22 -26.54 10.71
C SER A 287 0.97 -27.82 11.03
N PRO A 288 0.35 -28.81 11.68
CA PRO A 288 1.00 -30.13 11.91
C PRO A 288 1.43 -30.83 10.61
N ARG A 289 0.79 -30.49 9.49
CA ARG A 289 1.09 -31.07 8.18
C ARG A 289 2.33 -30.46 7.52
N GLY A 290 2.62 -29.17 7.79
CA GLY A 290 3.71 -28.46 7.14
C GLY A 290 3.52 -28.35 5.62
N ASP A 291 2.31 -27.97 5.21
CA ASP A 291 1.85 -27.94 3.82
C ASP A 291 2.34 -26.72 3.03
N LYS A 292 2.96 -25.75 3.72
CA LYS A 292 3.53 -24.55 3.10
C LYS A 292 5.06 -24.59 3.20
N ARG A 293 5.72 -24.17 2.13
CA ARG A 293 7.17 -24.25 2.00
C ARG A 293 7.74 -23.01 1.34
N ALA A 294 8.81 -22.48 1.94
CA ALA A 294 9.66 -21.43 1.38
C ALA A 294 11.05 -22.01 1.14
N GLU A 295 11.61 -21.82 -0.06
CA GLU A 295 12.86 -22.44 -0.49
C GLU A 295 13.85 -21.38 -0.99
N PHE A 296 14.97 -21.22 -0.29
CA PHE A 296 16.04 -20.28 -0.59
C PHE A 296 17.23 -21.02 -1.19
N SER A 297 17.54 -20.80 -2.46
CA SER A 297 18.57 -21.50 -3.21
C SER A 297 19.72 -20.56 -3.60
N PRO A 298 20.89 -20.63 -2.92
CA PRO A 298 22.00 -19.72 -3.19
C PRO A 298 22.73 -20.05 -4.49
N SER A 299 23.18 -19.02 -5.19
CA SER A 299 24.16 -19.16 -6.26
C SER A 299 25.58 -19.24 -5.67
N ILE A 300 26.10 -20.46 -5.50
CA ILE A 300 27.44 -20.69 -4.95
C ILE A 300 28.49 -20.63 -6.04
N GLU A 301 29.24 -19.54 -6.10
CA GLU A 301 30.33 -19.33 -7.08
C GLU A 301 31.66 -20.00 -6.67
N ARG A 302 31.85 -20.22 -5.38
CA ARG A 302 33.11 -20.78 -4.84
C ARG A 302 32.78 -21.87 -3.83
N LYS A 303 33.23 -23.10 -4.08
CA LYS A 303 33.13 -24.19 -3.09
C LYS A 303 33.77 -23.78 -1.76
N GLY A 304 33.21 -24.22 -0.66
CA GLY A 304 33.77 -23.88 0.66
C GLY A 304 32.81 -24.17 1.80
N ARG A 305 33.20 -23.67 2.96
CA ARG A 305 32.37 -23.68 4.15
C ARG A 305 31.67 -22.35 4.24
N TYR A 306 30.38 -22.37 4.53
CA TYR A 306 29.56 -21.18 4.71
C TYR A 306 28.77 -21.30 6.01
N GLU A 307 28.73 -20.23 6.78
CA GLU A 307 27.76 -20.12 7.84
C GLU A 307 26.42 -19.72 7.22
N VAL A 308 25.36 -20.44 7.57
CA VAL A 308 23.99 -20.20 7.12
C VAL A 308 23.23 -19.55 8.26
N GLN A 309 22.61 -18.42 7.96
CA GLN A 309 21.81 -17.63 8.91
C GLN A 309 20.43 -17.36 8.31
N ILE A 310 19.40 -17.34 9.16
CA ILE A 310 18.04 -16.95 8.76
C ILE A 310 17.62 -15.67 9.47
N MET A 311 16.81 -14.89 8.80
CA MET A 311 16.17 -13.69 9.32
C MET A 311 14.68 -13.92 9.51
N TYR A 312 14.15 -13.45 10.62
CA TYR A 312 12.71 -13.39 10.92
C TYR A 312 12.42 -12.27 11.92
N SER A 313 11.20 -11.73 11.89
CA SER A 313 10.73 -10.73 12.84
C SER A 313 10.13 -11.41 14.07
N PRO A 314 10.75 -11.32 15.27
CA PRO A 314 10.27 -11.99 16.46
C PRO A 314 8.99 -11.33 17.01
N SER A 315 8.12 -12.14 17.60
CA SER A 315 6.92 -11.66 18.30
C SER A 315 6.30 -12.77 19.13
N GLY A 316 5.62 -12.43 20.22
CA GLY A 316 4.96 -13.40 21.10
C GLY A 316 3.86 -14.26 20.45
N ASN A 317 3.43 -13.95 19.22
CA ASN A 317 2.49 -14.77 18.46
C ASN A 317 3.16 -15.73 17.45
N ARG A 318 4.50 -15.77 17.41
CA ARG A 318 5.25 -16.67 16.52
C ARG A 318 5.24 -18.11 17.07
N THR A 319 5.66 -19.03 16.23
CA THR A 319 5.88 -20.41 16.67
C THR A 319 7.20 -20.55 17.44
N THR A 320 7.22 -21.42 18.45
CA THR A 320 8.43 -21.75 19.19
C THR A 320 9.24 -22.89 18.54
N ASN A 321 8.76 -23.45 17.43
CA ASN A 321 9.34 -24.63 16.81
C ASN A 321 9.24 -24.63 15.28
N ALA A 322 9.65 -23.54 14.63
CA ALA A 322 9.70 -23.48 13.17
C ALA A 322 10.65 -24.53 12.60
N ASP A 323 10.16 -25.32 11.64
CA ASP A 323 10.94 -26.38 10.99
C ASP A 323 11.78 -25.81 9.84
N VAL A 324 13.08 -25.79 10.02
CA VAL A 324 14.07 -25.28 9.08
C VAL A 324 15.02 -26.38 8.66
N ALA A 325 15.24 -26.59 7.38
CA ALA A 325 16.16 -27.59 6.84
C ALA A 325 17.22 -26.94 5.95
N VAL A 326 18.49 -27.31 6.16
CA VAL A 326 19.60 -26.88 5.31
C VAL A 326 20.10 -28.09 4.53
N TYR A 327 20.14 -27.98 3.22
CA TYR A 327 20.69 -28.97 2.29
C TYR A 327 22.06 -28.50 1.81
N ASP A 328 23.09 -29.25 2.15
CA ASP A 328 24.49 -29.00 1.75
C ASP A 328 25.09 -30.21 1.00
N SER A 329 26.37 -30.14 0.64
CA SER A 329 27.05 -31.26 -0.07
C SER A 329 27.14 -32.57 0.71
N LYS A 330 26.82 -32.56 2.01
CA LYS A 330 26.84 -33.73 2.90
C LYS A 330 25.44 -34.29 3.20
N GLY A 331 24.39 -33.61 2.73
CA GLY A 331 23.02 -34.06 2.92
C GLY A 331 22.12 -32.97 3.54
N CYS A 332 21.15 -33.38 4.34
CA CYS A 332 20.16 -32.51 4.95
C CYS A 332 20.30 -32.51 6.47
N ARG A 333 20.31 -31.32 7.06
CA ARG A 333 20.19 -31.13 8.53
C ARG A 333 18.95 -30.30 8.83
N ARG A 334 18.23 -30.66 9.90
CA ARG A 334 17.02 -29.99 10.34
C ARG A 334 17.21 -29.28 11.67
N PHE A 335 16.50 -28.16 11.85
CA PHE A 335 16.54 -27.30 13.01
C PHE A 335 15.12 -26.98 13.42
N SER A 336 14.94 -26.81 14.73
CA SER A 336 13.74 -26.23 15.31
C SER A 336 14.11 -24.85 15.83
N VAL A 337 13.47 -23.79 15.30
CA VAL A 337 13.79 -22.41 15.64
C VAL A 337 12.64 -21.81 16.42
N ASP A 338 12.93 -21.21 17.59
CA ASP A 338 11.98 -20.43 18.34
C ASP A 338 11.95 -19.00 17.76
N MET A 339 10.85 -18.68 17.08
CA MET A 339 10.67 -17.37 16.44
C MET A 339 10.00 -16.33 17.39
N THR A 340 9.73 -16.70 18.64
CA THR A 340 9.25 -15.75 19.66
C THR A 340 10.40 -14.92 20.21
N GLU A 341 11.61 -15.45 20.20
CA GLU A 341 12.83 -14.81 20.69
C GLU A 341 13.57 -14.05 19.58
N ALA A 342 14.24 -12.97 19.96
CA ALA A 342 15.03 -12.19 19.02
C ALA A 342 16.25 -13.03 18.54
N PRO A 343 16.58 -12.99 17.21
CA PRO A 343 17.78 -13.60 16.70
C PRO A 343 19.04 -13.10 17.42
N GLU A 344 19.99 -14.02 17.70
CA GLU A 344 21.16 -13.76 18.56
C GLU A 344 22.23 -12.86 17.93
N ILE A 345 22.29 -12.75 16.59
CA ILE A 345 23.27 -11.92 15.88
C ILE A 345 22.62 -10.59 15.52
N ASP A 346 23.03 -9.55 16.24
CA ASP A 346 22.55 -8.16 16.08
C ASP A 346 21.01 -7.98 16.19
N GLY A 347 20.32 -8.96 16.77
CA GLY A 347 18.86 -9.00 16.80
C GLY A 347 18.21 -9.26 15.43
N LEU A 348 18.99 -9.66 14.44
CA LEU A 348 18.56 -9.78 13.04
C LEU A 348 18.69 -11.20 12.50
N TRP A 349 19.79 -11.89 12.81
CA TRP A 349 20.17 -13.15 12.21
C TRP A 349 20.28 -14.27 13.23
N HIS A 350 19.67 -15.41 12.93
CA HIS A 350 19.79 -16.65 13.68
C HIS A 350 20.71 -17.62 12.94
N SER A 351 21.81 -18.09 13.58
CA SER A 351 22.76 -18.98 12.96
C SER A 351 22.30 -20.42 13.00
N LEU A 352 22.21 -21.06 11.85
CA LEU A 352 21.99 -22.50 11.71
C LEU A 352 23.29 -23.31 11.75
N GLY A 353 24.45 -22.61 11.78
CA GLY A 353 25.78 -23.21 11.82
C GLY A 353 26.49 -23.20 10.48
N VAL A 354 27.61 -23.97 10.41
CA VAL A 354 28.47 -23.98 9.23
C VAL A 354 28.27 -25.26 8.41
N PHE A 355 28.14 -25.08 7.11
CA PHE A 355 27.82 -26.10 6.11
C PHE A 355 28.84 -26.11 4.97
N SER A 356 28.92 -27.20 4.22
CA SER A 356 29.85 -27.36 3.11
C SER A 356 29.07 -27.28 1.79
N PHE A 357 29.39 -26.30 0.96
CA PHE A 357 28.76 -26.12 -0.35
C PHE A 357 29.79 -26.34 -1.47
N ASP A 358 29.39 -27.05 -2.50
CA ASP A 358 30.16 -27.25 -3.74
C ASP A 358 29.46 -26.52 -4.92
N LEU A 359 29.95 -26.72 -6.14
CA LEU A 359 29.41 -26.08 -7.34
C LEU A 359 28.32 -26.91 -8.05
N LYS A 360 27.96 -28.08 -7.53
CA LYS A 360 27.16 -29.06 -8.27
C LYS A 360 25.83 -29.42 -7.61
N GLY A 361 25.64 -29.08 -6.34
CA GLY A 361 24.51 -29.59 -5.57
C GLY A 361 23.26 -28.72 -5.63
N PRO A 362 22.12 -29.31 -5.34
CA PRO A 362 20.93 -28.52 -4.97
C PRO A 362 21.10 -28.00 -3.55
N HIS A 363 21.82 -26.88 -3.40
CA HIS A 363 22.03 -26.25 -2.11
C HIS A 363 20.84 -25.36 -1.81
N LYS A 364 20.23 -25.51 -0.63
CA LYS A 364 19.07 -24.73 -0.25
C LYS A 364 18.81 -24.72 1.24
N VAL A 365 18.11 -23.69 1.66
CA VAL A 365 17.44 -23.63 2.95
C VAL A 365 15.94 -23.72 2.72
N VAL A 366 15.27 -24.54 3.48
CA VAL A 366 13.82 -24.74 3.38
C VAL A 366 13.20 -24.44 4.73
N VAL A 367 12.24 -23.53 4.75
CA VAL A 367 11.39 -23.26 5.91
C VAL A 367 9.99 -23.77 5.60
N THR A 368 9.41 -24.53 6.51
CA THR A 368 8.03 -24.99 6.37
C THR A 368 7.16 -24.41 7.47
N ASN A 369 5.84 -24.31 7.23
CA ASN A 369 4.92 -23.91 8.29
C ASN A 369 4.61 -25.06 9.26
N LYS A 370 5.42 -26.12 9.29
CA LYS A 370 5.22 -27.22 10.23
C LYS A 370 5.41 -26.76 11.66
N GLY A 371 4.38 -26.97 12.48
CA GLY A 371 4.37 -26.58 13.88
C GLY A 371 3.01 -26.86 14.52
N GLU A 372 2.91 -26.73 15.84
CA GLU A 372 1.67 -26.98 16.56
C GLU A 372 0.77 -25.73 16.63
N LYS A 373 1.38 -24.57 16.88
CA LYS A 373 0.68 -23.29 17.04
C LYS A 373 1.58 -22.12 16.71
N GLY A 374 0.97 -20.95 16.53
CA GLY A 374 1.68 -19.68 16.27
C GLY A 374 1.83 -19.43 14.77
N ILE A 375 2.66 -18.46 14.45
CA ILE A 375 2.93 -18.01 13.10
C ILE A 375 4.39 -18.30 12.76
N VAL A 376 4.62 -18.99 11.64
CA VAL A 376 5.95 -19.11 11.03
C VAL A 376 6.20 -17.91 10.15
N VAL A 377 7.36 -17.28 10.30
CA VAL A 377 7.82 -16.15 9.50
C VAL A 377 9.02 -16.54 8.67
N VAL A 378 9.07 -16.09 7.43
CA VAL A 378 10.24 -16.17 6.57
C VAL A 378 10.49 -14.77 5.97
N ASP A 379 11.77 -14.41 5.94
CA ASP A 379 12.22 -13.10 5.48
C ASP A 379 13.44 -13.29 4.57
N ALA A 380 14.62 -13.43 5.10
CA ALA A 380 15.82 -13.62 4.32
C ALA A 380 16.71 -14.77 4.84
N VAL A 381 17.52 -15.30 3.94
CA VAL A 381 18.59 -16.27 4.27
C VAL A 381 19.92 -15.72 3.81
N ARG A 382 20.94 -15.82 4.68
CA ARG A 382 22.29 -15.32 4.45
C ARG A 382 23.31 -16.47 4.49
N PHE A 383 24.26 -16.46 3.54
CA PHE A 383 25.37 -17.42 3.45
C PHE A 383 26.69 -16.67 3.50
N ILE A 384 27.44 -16.82 4.60
CA ILE A 384 28.72 -16.14 4.84
C ILE A 384 29.86 -17.16 4.68
N LYS A 385 30.73 -16.91 3.73
CA LYS A 385 31.90 -17.76 3.49
C LYS A 385 32.88 -17.68 4.67
N LYS A 386 33.29 -18.85 5.18
CA LYS A 386 34.27 -19.01 6.25
C LYS A 386 35.62 -19.47 5.73
#